data_defb319c8e0d74b8614028394f33e2d8
#
_entry.id   defb319c8e0d74b8614028394f33e2d8
#
_cell.length_a   1.000
_cell.length_b   1.000
_cell.length_c   1.000
_cell.angle_alpha   90.00
_cell.angle_beta   90.00
_cell.angle_gamma   90.00
#
_symmetry.space_group_name_H-M   'P 1'
#
loop_
_entity.id
_entity.type
_entity.pdbx_description
1 polymer ?
#
loop_
_entity_poly.entity_id
_entity_poly.type
_entity_poly.pdbx_seq_one_letter_code
_entity_poly.pdbx_strand_id
1 'polypeptide(L)'
;MGEKRAKRKQKRQEKKQPVQLVQRRGRTIIRLSPERREALLRLCEQLKVKFRRLDLLNTALTHPSYCAEFNQGNLPSNQRLEFLGDAVLTLIISDYLYRTYPEMDEGQLTRIKAISVSEPVLHAISKKLGLGQYLLLGKGEERTGGRDRPSILADAFEALVGAMFLDRGWKTTYEFVLRHFKSRIKMIERDRLILDFKSRLQELIQSRYHFTPSYHLVQTVGPDHAKIFVSEVRIRGIPIGRGKGRSKKEAEQEAARAALRKLLKGTVQLPER
;
A
#
# COMPACT_ATOMS: atom_id res chain seq x y z
N MET A 1 49.30 15.79 -21.67
CA MET A 1 48.07 15.94 -22.49
C MET A 1 46.86 15.12 -21.97
N GLY A 2 47.08 13.98 -21.28
CA GLY A 2 46.02 13.09 -20.80
C GLY A 2 45.05 13.71 -19.74
N GLU A 3 45.59 14.41 -18.75
CA GLU A 3 44.79 14.98 -17.66
C GLU A 3 43.78 16.07 -18.11
N LYS A 4 44.14 16.89 -19.04
CA LYS A 4 43.23 17.93 -19.61
C LYS A 4 42.09 17.29 -20.41
N ARG A 5 42.33 16.13 -21.06
CA ARG A 5 41.31 15.39 -21.78
C ARG A 5 40.37 14.65 -20.83
N ALA A 6 40.88 14.09 -19.72
CA ALA A 6 40.09 13.47 -18.67
C ALA A 6 39.17 14.50 -17.95
N LYS A 7 39.72 15.65 -17.54
CA LYS A 7 38.94 16.74 -16.93
C LYS A 7 37.85 17.32 -17.88
N ARG A 8 38.13 17.39 -19.19
CA ARG A 8 37.12 17.80 -20.20
C ARG A 8 36.01 16.74 -20.38
N LYS A 9 36.35 15.43 -20.37
CA LYS A 9 35.36 14.34 -20.40
C LYS A 9 34.49 14.34 -19.15
N GLN A 10 35.09 14.52 -17.99
CA GLN A 10 34.38 14.59 -16.70
C GLN A 10 33.43 15.78 -16.64
N LYS A 11 33.87 16.99 -17.01
CA LYS A 11 32.98 18.18 -17.13
C LYS A 11 31.87 18.02 -18.17
N ARG A 12 32.10 17.24 -19.25
CA ARG A 12 31.06 16.96 -20.26
C ARG A 12 30.04 15.93 -19.79
N GLN A 13 30.45 14.99 -18.93
CA GLN A 13 29.55 14.03 -18.29
C GLN A 13 28.71 14.70 -17.16
N GLU A 14 29.34 15.57 -16.36
CA GLU A 14 28.65 16.37 -15.33
C GLU A 14 27.57 17.27 -15.93
N LYS A 15 27.81 17.88 -17.11
CA LYS A 15 26.81 18.68 -17.83
C LYS A 15 25.61 17.91 -18.37
N LYS A 16 25.70 16.57 -18.45
CA LYS A 16 24.63 15.70 -18.93
C LYS A 16 23.83 15.03 -17.80
N GLN A 17 24.18 15.29 -16.53
CA GLN A 17 23.44 14.72 -15.42
C GLN A 17 22.08 15.39 -15.28
N PRO A 18 21.01 14.62 -14.98
CA PRO A 18 19.66 15.14 -14.80
C PRO A 18 19.55 16.10 -13.61
N VAL A 19 20.52 16.02 -12.66
CA VAL A 19 20.50 16.78 -11.40
C VAL A 19 21.93 17.24 -11.07
N GLN A 20 22.07 18.48 -10.62
CA GLN A 20 23.33 19.07 -10.15
C GLN A 20 23.12 19.81 -8.83
N LEU A 21 24.10 19.73 -7.93
CA LEU A 21 24.16 20.58 -6.76
C LEU A 21 24.91 21.88 -7.11
N VAL A 22 24.29 23.02 -6.82
CA VAL A 22 24.84 24.32 -7.10
C VAL A 22 24.85 25.16 -5.81
N GLN A 23 25.97 25.75 -5.49
CA GLN A 23 26.06 26.72 -4.40
C GLN A 23 25.50 28.06 -4.83
N ARG A 24 24.51 28.58 -4.12
CA ARG A 24 23.93 29.89 -4.38
C ARG A 24 23.70 30.62 -3.06
N ARG A 25 24.41 31.75 -2.86
CA ARG A 25 24.30 32.57 -1.64
C ARG A 25 24.47 31.74 -0.35
N GLY A 26 25.51 30.88 -0.31
CA GLY A 26 25.81 30.02 0.84
C GLY A 26 24.87 28.85 1.07
N ARG A 27 23.91 28.61 0.16
CA ARG A 27 22.98 27.43 0.23
C ARG A 27 23.23 26.50 -0.93
N THR A 28 23.21 25.18 -0.64
CA THR A 28 23.23 24.16 -1.68
C THR A 28 21.82 24.01 -2.23
N ILE A 29 21.66 24.20 -3.53
CA ILE A 29 20.37 24.02 -4.23
C ILE A 29 20.49 22.93 -5.28
N ILE A 30 19.39 22.22 -5.52
CA ILE A 30 19.25 21.21 -6.57
C ILE A 30 18.89 21.94 -7.88
N ARG A 31 19.75 21.84 -8.87
CA ARG A 31 19.46 22.31 -10.23
C ARG A 31 19.08 21.14 -11.10
N LEU A 32 17.87 21.15 -11.63
CA LEU A 32 17.34 20.15 -12.56
C LEU A 32 17.77 20.50 -14.00
N SER A 33 18.11 19.49 -14.80
CA SER A 33 18.26 19.68 -16.25
C SER A 33 16.91 20.02 -16.89
N PRO A 34 16.88 20.67 -18.07
CA PRO A 34 15.65 20.97 -18.77
C PRO A 34 14.80 19.71 -19.02
N GLU A 35 15.42 18.63 -19.44
CA GLU A 35 14.77 17.33 -19.72
C GLU A 35 14.18 16.72 -18.45
N ARG A 36 14.92 16.78 -17.32
CA ARG A 36 14.41 16.30 -16.04
C ARG A 36 13.23 17.12 -15.54
N ARG A 37 13.35 18.45 -15.69
CA ARG A 37 12.26 19.37 -15.33
C ARG A 37 10.99 19.06 -16.13
N GLU A 38 11.11 18.88 -17.42
CA GLU A 38 10.00 18.52 -18.30
C GLU A 38 9.37 17.18 -17.92
N ALA A 39 10.19 16.16 -17.65
CA ALA A 39 9.70 14.86 -17.18
C ALA A 39 8.88 14.98 -15.88
N LEU A 40 9.35 15.77 -14.91
CA LEU A 40 8.64 15.99 -13.65
C LEU A 40 7.34 16.78 -13.86
N LEU A 41 7.29 17.70 -14.80
CA LEU A 41 6.05 18.41 -15.14
C LEU A 41 5.03 17.46 -15.77
N ARG A 42 5.44 16.57 -16.68
CA ARG A 42 4.56 15.50 -17.21
C ARG A 42 4.03 14.61 -16.08
N LEU A 43 4.87 14.25 -15.12
CA LEU A 43 4.40 13.51 -13.95
C LEU A 43 3.38 14.30 -13.14
N CYS A 44 3.58 15.59 -12.90
CA CYS A 44 2.61 16.45 -12.21
C CYS A 44 1.22 16.45 -12.90
N GLU A 45 1.19 16.50 -14.23
CA GLU A 45 -0.04 16.40 -15.01
C GLU A 45 -0.72 15.05 -14.83
N GLN A 46 0.04 13.97 -14.91
CA GLN A 46 -0.43 12.60 -14.71
C GLN A 46 -0.99 12.38 -13.29
N LEU A 47 -0.32 12.91 -12.27
CA LEU A 47 -0.77 12.87 -10.88
C LEU A 47 -1.97 13.79 -10.61
N LYS A 48 -2.26 14.75 -11.52
CA LYS A 48 -3.21 15.85 -11.33
C LYS A 48 -2.90 16.67 -10.09
N VAL A 49 -1.61 16.90 -9.82
CA VAL A 49 -1.11 17.71 -8.71
C VAL A 49 -0.01 18.64 -9.19
N LYS A 50 -0.18 19.94 -8.94
CA LYS A 50 0.83 20.96 -9.27
C LYS A 50 1.80 21.12 -8.10
N PHE A 51 3.05 20.68 -8.27
CA PHE A 51 4.11 20.98 -7.32
C PHE A 51 4.63 22.42 -7.51
N ARG A 52 4.83 23.12 -6.39
CA ARG A 52 5.52 24.43 -6.34
C ARG A 52 7.03 24.23 -6.34
N ARG A 53 7.49 23.18 -5.67
CA ARG A 53 8.90 22.81 -5.47
C ARG A 53 9.21 21.50 -6.19
N LEU A 54 9.62 21.60 -7.45
CA LEU A 54 10.01 20.42 -8.24
C LEU A 54 11.26 19.72 -7.69
N ASP A 55 12.09 20.40 -6.88
CA ASP A 55 13.21 19.81 -6.15
C ASP A 55 12.76 18.75 -5.15
N LEU A 56 11.66 18.99 -4.41
CA LEU A 56 11.07 17.98 -3.52
C LEU A 56 10.56 16.75 -4.28
N LEU A 57 9.83 16.97 -5.37
CA LEU A 57 9.35 15.86 -6.23
C LEU A 57 10.53 15.08 -6.80
N ASN A 58 11.60 15.78 -7.23
CA ASN A 58 12.81 15.11 -7.70
C ASN A 58 13.45 14.27 -6.61
N THR A 59 13.59 14.82 -5.40
CA THR A 59 14.16 14.09 -4.25
C THR A 59 13.35 12.84 -3.92
N ALA A 60 12.01 12.91 -3.95
CA ALA A 60 11.14 11.75 -3.75
C ALA A 60 11.37 10.61 -4.76
N LEU A 61 11.85 10.95 -5.95
CA LEU A 61 12.13 10.02 -7.04
C LEU A 61 13.63 9.70 -7.20
N THR A 62 14.44 10.05 -6.21
CA THR A 62 15.89 9.82 -6.22
C THR A 62 16.25 8.72 -5.23
N HIS A 63 16.57 7.53 -5.73
CA HIS A 63 16.96 6.38 -4.92
C HIS A 63 18.38 6.54 -4.35
N PRO A 64 18.70 5.99 -3.18
CA PRO A 64 20.04 6.07 -2.57
C PRO A 64 21.18 5.60 -3.48
N SER A 65 20.95 4.57 -4.30
CA SER A 65 21.95 4.07 -5.25
C SER A 65 22.40 5.13 -6.28
N TYR A 66 21.48 6.01 -6.69
CA TYR A 66 21.82 7.13 -7.56
C TYR A 66 22.72 8.14 -6.84
N CYS A 67 22.43 8.45 -5.61
CA CYS A 67 23.23 9.37 -4.80
C CYS A 67 24.66 8.85 -4.58
N ALA A 68 24.78 7.54 -4.30
CA ALA A 68 26.08 6.89 -4.10
C ALA A 68 26.96 6.91 -5.37
N GLU A 69 26.37 6.64 -6.54
CA GLU A 69 27.12 6.55 -7.79
C GLU A 69 27.45 7.92 -8.42
N PHE A 70 26.54 8.87 -8.34
CA PHE A 70 26.63 10.09 -9.16
C PHE A 70 27.03 11.35 -8.40
N ASN A 71 26.98 11.35 -7.07
CA ASN A 71 27.24 12.59 -6.31
C ASN A 71 27.95 12.34 -4.98
N GLN A 72 28.68 11.25 -4.82
CA GLN A 72 29.44 10.90 -3.60
C GLN A 72 28.59 11.03 -2.31
N GLY A 73 27.30 10.73 -2.38
CA GLY A 73 26.39 10.81 -1.25
C GLY A 73 25.88 12.23 -0.88
N ASN A 74 26.30 13.28 -1.57
CA ASN A 74 25.92 14.66 -1.25
C ASN A 74 24.52 15.07 -1.75
N LEU A 75 23.92 14.28 -2.66
CA LEU A 75 22.56 14.52 -3.12
C LEU A 75 21.57 13.88 -2.15
N PRO A 76 20.49 14.57 -1.73
CA PRO A 76 19.49 13.96 -0.88
C PRO A 76 18.74 12.86 -1.62
N SER A 77 18.65 11.68 -1.01
CA SER A 77 17.81 10.57 -1.46
C SER A 77 16.37 10.71 -0.96
N ASN A 78 15.50 9.80 -1.42
CA ASN A 78 14.10 9.73 -1.02
C ASN A 78 13.86 9.29 0.42
N GLN A 79 14.81 8.65 1.11
CA GLN A 79 14.62 8.00 2.41
C GLN A 79 13.99 8.89 3.49
N ARG A 80 14.40 10.17 3.61
CA ARG A 80 13.79 11.06 4.58
C ARG A 80 12.35 11.46 4.23
N LEU A 81 12.04 11.53 2.95
CA LEU A 81 10.68 11.79 2.47
C LEU A 81 9.79 10.55 2.60
N GLU A 82 10.34 9.36 2.37
CA GLU A 82 9.73 8.06 2.65
C GLU A 82 9.30 7.96 4.12
N PHE A 83 10.26 8.18 5.05
CA PHE A 83 9.96 8.19 6.50
C PHE A 83 8.80 9.12 6.86
N LEU A 84 8.79 10.34 6.33
CA LEU A 84 7.70 11.28 6.57
C LEU A 84 6.41 10.83 5.86
N GLY A 85 6.55 10.32 4.64
CA GLY A 85 5.43 9.91 3.81
C GLY A 85 4.67 8.71 4.36
N ASP A 86 5.36 7.71 4.92
CA ASP A 86 4.75 6.59 5.64
C ASP A 86 3.86 7.10 6.78
N ALA A 87 4.38 7.97 7.63
CA ALA A 87 3.61 8.54 8.74
C ALA A 87 2.38 9.32 8.26
N VAL A 88 2.52 10.15 7.21
CA VAL A 88 1.43 10.93 6.63
C VAL A 88 0.39 10.01 5.97
N LEU A 89 0.83 9.00 5.21
CA LEU A 89 -0.03 8.02 4.56
C LEU A 89 -0.84 7.23 5.60
N THR A 90 -0.17 6.72 6.62
CA THR A 90 -0.78 5.99 7.72
C THR A 90 -1.82 6.85 8.45
N LEU A 91 -1.53 8.12 8.70
CA LEU A 91 -2.47 9.05 9.33
C LEU A 91 -3.69 9.31 8.44
N ILE A 92 -3.51 9.54 7.14
CA ILE A 92 -4.62 9.76 6.20
C ILE A 92 -5.55 8.55 6.13
N ILE A 93 -4.97 7.34 6.03
CA ILE A 93 -5.77 6.11 5.97
C ILE A 93 -6.49 5.89 7.30
N SER A 94 -5.84 6.13 8.45
CA SER A 94 -6.46 6.01 9.78
C SER A 94 -7.63 6.99 9.96
N ASP A 95 -7.45 8.26 9.62
CA ASP A 95 -8.52 9.27 9.68
C ASP A 95 -9.71 8.88 8.79
N TYR A 96 -9.42 8.44 7.56
CA TYR A 96 -10.46 7.99 6.64
C TYR A 96 -11.24 6.78 7.18
N LEU A 97 -10.56 5.77 7.70
CA LEU A 97 -11.18 4.56 8.26
C LEU A 97 -12.03 4.90 9.48
N TYR A 98 -11.49 5.67 10.42
CA TYR A 98 -12.18 6.10 11.63
C TYR A 98 -13.50 6.81 11.34
N ARG A 99 -13.50 7.73 10.35
CA ARG A 99 -14.71 8.50 9.97
C ARG A 99 -15.71 7.70 9.13
N THR A 100 -15.21 6.73 8.36
CA THR A 100 -16.04 6.01 7.37
C THR A 100 -16.71 4.79 7.98
N TYR A 101 -16.10 4.17 9.00
CA TYR A 101 -16.53 2.92 9.59
C TYR A 101 -16.68 3.02 11.13
N PRO A 102 -17.63 3.82 11.62
CA PRO A 102 -17.81 4.07 13.07
C PRO A 102 -18.22 2.81 13.84
N GLU A 103 -18.74 1.79 13.16
CA GLU A 103 -19.15 0.50 13.74
C GLU A 103 -18.01 -0.51 13.90
N MET A 104 -16.84 -0.22 13.34
CA MET A 104 -15.67 -1.12 13.41
C MET A 104 -14.87 -0.87 14.69
N ASP A 105 -14.44 -1.96 15.33
CA ASP A 105 -13.52 -1.91 16.46
C ASP A 105 -12.07 -1.56 16.03
N GLU A 106 -11.23 -1.24 17.00
CA GLU A 106 -9.82 -0.85 16.78
C GLU A 106 -9.04 -1.94 16.02
N GLY A 107 -9.24 -3.22 16.38
CA GLY A 107 -8.56 -4.35 15.73
C GLY A 107 -8.93 -4.48 14.25
N GLN A 108 -10.20 -4.24 13.91
CA GLN A 108 -10.69 -4.25 12.52
C GLN A 108 -10.09 -3.10 11.72
N LEU A 109 -10.11 -1.88 12.26
CA LEU A 109 -9.53 -0.71 11.62
C LEU A 109 -8.02 -0.87 11.41
N THR A 110 -7.30 -1.36 12.42
CA THR A 110 -5.85 -1.60 12.36
C THR A 110 -5.47 -2.60 11.28
N ARG A 111 -6.23 -3.69 11.15
CA ARG A 111 -6.00 -4.69 10.10
C ARG A 111 -6.24 -4.13 8.70
N ILE A 112 -7.35 -3.40 8.46
CA ILE A 112 -7.62 -2.77 7.16
C ILE A 112 -6.52 -1.76 6.82
N LYS A 113 -6.11 -0.96 7.78
CA LYS A 113 -4.99 -0.03 7.64
C LYS A 113 -3.72 -0.76 7.20
N ALA A 114 -3.28 -1.79 7.95
CA ALA A 114 -2.06 -2.53 7.66
C ALA A 114 -2.04 -3.13 6.24
N ILE A 115 -3.16 -3.72 5.80
CA ILE A 115 -3.29 -4.24 4.43
C ILE A 115 -3.24 -3.09 3.41
N SER A 116 -3.92 -1.99 3.71
CA SER A 116 -4.01 -0.84 2.77
C SER A 116 -2.68 -0.18 2.49
N VAL A 117 -1.80 -0.06 3.50
CA VAL A 117 -0.46 0.54 3.36
C VAL A 117 0.66 -0.49 3.15
N SER A 118 0.33 -1.74 2.86
CA SER A 118 1.32 -2.79 2.62
C SER A 118 2.08 -2.60 1.31
N GLU A 119 3.32 -3.08 1.25
CA GLU A 119 4.19 -3.02 0.06
C GLU A 119 3.48 -3.46 -1.23
N PRO A 120 2.74 -4.61 -1.28
CA PRO A 120 2.06 -5.02 -2.51
C PRO A 120 1.01 -4.01 -2.99
N VAL A 121 0.33 -3.33 -2.07
CA VAL A 121 -0.67 -2.30 -2.42
C VAL A 121 0.02 -1.04 -2.93
N LEU A 122 1.06 -0.57 -2.25
CA LEU A 122 1.84 0.61 -2.65
C LEU A 122 2.51 0.38 -4.00
N HIS A 123 3.14 -0.79 -4.19
CA HIS A 123 3.71 -1.20 -5.48
C HIS A 123 2.67 -1.14 -6.62
N ALA A 124 1.48 -1.73 -6.40
CA ALA A 124 0.45 -1.75 -7.44
C ALA A 124 -0.07 -0.34 -7.80
N ILE A 125 -0.14 0.58 -6.82
CA ILE A 125 -0.50 1.99 -7.05
C ILE A 125 0.63 2.69 -7.80
N SER A 126 1.88 2.54 -7.37
CA SER A 126 3.07 3.12 -7.99
C SER A 126 3.24 2.70 -9.44
N LYS A 127 3.02 1.41 -9.71
CA LYS A 127 3.04 0.87 -11.08
C LYS A 127 1.94 1.47 -11.95
N LYS A 128 0.72 1.60 -11.43
CA LYS A 128 -0.39 2.26 -12.13
C LYS A 128 -0.10 3.73 -12.41
N LEU A 129 0.62 4.40 -11.52
CA LEU A 129 1.08 5.78 -11.67
C LEU A 129 2.35 5.90 -12.54
N GLY A 130 2.94 4.80 -12.99
CA GLY A 130 4.14 4.79 -13.82
C GLY A 130 5.37 5.41 -13.13
N LEU A 131 5.46 5.38 -11.79
CA LEU A 131 6.53 6.06 -11.04
C LEU A 131 7.91 5.54 -11.42
N GLY A 132 8.04 4.24 -11.75
CA GLY A 132 9.31 3.61 -12.10
C GLY A 132 10.06 4.32 -13.22
N GLN A 133 9.36 4.83 -14.25
CA GLN A 133 9.99 5.55 -15.36
C GLN A 133 10.59 6.91 -14.98
N TYR A 134 10.19 7.46 -13.83
CA TYR A 134 10.71 8.73 -13.31
C TYR A 134 11.78 8.59 -12.25
N LEU A 135 12.07 7.35 -11.78
CA LEU A 135 13.10 7.10 -10.78
C LEU A 135 14.51 7.42 -11.32
N LEU A 136 15.33 8.02 -10.46
CA LEU A 136 16.76 8.11 -10.62
C LEU A 136 17.39 6.97 -9.82
N LEU A 137 17.98 6.01 -10.52
CA LEU A 137 18.64 4.82 -10.00
C LEU A 137 20.13 4.81 -10.35
N GLY A 138 20.95 4.22 -9.50
CA GLY A 138 22.31 3.88 -9.86
C GLY A 138 22.33 2.80 -10.96
N LYS A 139 23.40 2.73 -11.72
CA LYS A 139 23.56 1.78 -12.84
C LYS A 139 23.43 0.32 -12.41
N GLY A 140 23.91 0.01 -11.20
CA GLY A 140 23.80 -1.33 -10.61
C GLY A 140 22.34 -1.70 -10.40
N GLU A 141 21.58 -0.84 -9.74
CA GLU A 141 20.15 -1.00 -9.44
C GLU A 141 19.30 -1.05 -10.72
N GLU A 142 19.61 -0.16 -11.68
CA GLU A 142 18.97 -0.13 -13.00
C GLU A 142 19.10 -1.48 -13.73
N ARG A 143 20.32 -2.06 -13.77
CA ARG A 143 20.59 -3.35 -14.46
C ARG A 143 19.89 -4.54 -13.83
N THR A 144 19.59 -4.48 -12.54
CA THR A 144 18.88 -5.55 -11.82
C THR A 144 17.35 -5.35 -11.80
N GLY A 145 16.83 -4.46 -12.64
CA GLY A 145 15.39 -4.23 -12.75
C GLY A 145 14.78 -3.40 -11.62
N GLY A 146 15.57 -2.55 -10.96
CA GLY A 146 15.13 -1.74 -9.82
C GLY A 146 13.90 -0.86 -10.10
N ARG A 147 13.66 -0.44 -11.37
CA ARG A 147 12.48 0.35 -11.74
C ARG A 147 11.15 -0.33 -11.51
N ASP A 148 11.13 -1.67 -11.54
CA ASP A 148 9.92 -2.48 -11.33
C ASP A 148 9.95 -3.22 -9.99
N ARG A 149 11.00 -3.03 -9.17
CA ARG A 149 11.14 -3.70 -7.88
C ARG A 149 10.07 -3.21 -6.90
N PRO A 150 9.30 -4.13 -6.28
CA PRO A 150 8.19 -3.78 -5.41
C PRO A 150 8.57 -2.83 -4.28
N SER A 151 9.64 -3.10 -3.54
CA SER A 151 10.09 -2.25 -2.43
C SER A 151 10.46 -0.84 -2.91
N ILE A 152 11.26 -0.71 -3.98
CA ILE A 152 11.67 0.61 -4.50
C ILE A 152 10.47 1.44 -4.95
N LEU A 153 9.46 0.81 -5.53
CA LEU A 153 8.24 1.50 -5.96
C LEU A 153 7.34 1.88 -4.78
N ALA A 154 7.30 1.06 -3.73
CA ALA A 154 6.59 1.39 -2.49
C ALA A 154 7.24 2.59 -1.79
N ASP A 155 8.56 2.54 -1.57
CA ASP A 155 9.34 3.62 -0.95
C ASP A 155 9.20 4.94 -1.73
N ALA A 156 9.22 4.86 -3.08
CA ALA A 156 9.01 6.03 -3.94
C ALA A 156 7.61 6.62 -3.81
N PHE A 157 6.59 5.80 -3.61
CA PHE A 157 5.23 6.28 -3.36
C PHE A 157 5.11 7.00 -2.01
N GLU A 158 5.66 6.42 -0.97
CA GLU A 158 5.70 7.06 0.35
C GLU A 158 6.47 8.38 0.29
N ALA A 159 7.64 8.38 -0.34
CA ALA A 159 8.41 9.61 -0.54
C ALA A 159 7.64 10.67 -1.36
N LEU A 160 6.86 10.27 -2.36
CA LEU A 160 5.98 11.16 -3.11
C LEU A 160 4.91 11.79 -2.20
N VAL A 161 4.29 10.99 -1.33
CA VAL A 161 3.31 11.47 -0.34
C VAL A 161 3.97 12.47 0.61
N GLY A 162 5.17 12.18 1.13
CA GLY A 162 5.94 13.08 1.98
C GLY A 162 6.30 14.40 1.28
N ALA A 163 6.76 14.33 0.03
CA ALA A 163 7.06 15.52 -0.78
C ALA A 163 5.80 16.37 -1.04
N MET A 164 4.68 15.71 -1.35
CA MET A 164 3.40 16.40 -1.57
C MET A 164 2.90 17.09 -0.31
N PHE A 165 3.02 16.44 0.84
CA PHE A 165 2.65 17.01 2.12
C PHE A 165 3.45 18.27 2.44
N LEU A 166 4.77 18.25 2.25
CA LEU A 166 5.64 19.42 2.47
C LEU A 166 5.40 20.55 1.48
N ASP A 167 4.98 20.26 0.26
CA ASP A 167 4.79 21.23 -0.81
C ASP A 167 3.36 21.80 -0.85
N ARG A 168 2.35 20.96 -0.60
CA ARG A 168 0.93 21.26 -0.85
C ARG A 168 0.06 21.17 0.40
N GLY A 169 0.62 20.68 1.51
CA GLY A 169 -0.07 20.52 2.78
C GLY A 169 -1.08 19.39 2.81
N TRP A 170 -1.80 19.29 3.92
CA TRP A 170 -2.70 18.21 4.25
C TRP A 170 -3.80 17.96 3.22
N LYS A 171 -4.58 19.01 2.89
CA LYS A 171 -5.78 18.86 2.04
C LYS A 171 -5.47 18.21 0.69
N THR A 172 -4.48 18.73 -0.03
CA THR A 172 -4.11 18.21 -1.36
C THR A 172 -3.60 16.77 -1.26
N THR A 173 -2.79 16.47 -0.25
CA THR A 173 -2.24 15.14 -0.03
C THR A 173 -3.32 14.13 0.34
N TYR A 174 -4.24 14.52 1.22
CA TYR A 174 -5.40 13.71 1.61
C TYR A 174 -6.28 13.34 0.41
N GLU A 175 -6.64 14.33 -0.42
CA GLU A 175 -7.45 14.11 -1.62
C GLU A 175 -6.72 13.20 -2.62
N PHE A 176 -5.41 13.38 -2.80
CA PHE A 176 -4.60 12.54 -3.68
C PHE A 176 -4.56 11.10 -3.19
N VAL A 177 -4.21 10.86 -1.93
CA VAL A 177 -4.16 9.52 -1.35
C VAL A 177 -5.52 8.83 -1.48
N LEU A 178 -6.59 9.47 -1.03
CA LEU A 178 -7.92 8.85 -1.06
C LEU A 178 -8.41 8.54 -2.48
N ARG A 179 -8.01 9.31 -3.48
CA ARG A 179 -8.34 9.01 -4.88
C ARG A 179 -7.84 7.63 -5.33
N HIS A 180 -6.71 7.19 -4.78
CA HIS A 180 -6.08 5.92 -5.14
C HIS A 180 -6.41 4.78 -4.19
N PHE A 181 -6.83 5.07 -2.96
CA PHE A 181 -7.04 4.07 -1.91
C PHE A 181 -8.49 3.69 -1.67
N LYS A 182 -9.47 4.61 -1.86
CA LYS A 182 -10.88 4.36 -1.51
C LYS A 182 -11.46 3.05 -2.08
N SER A 183 -11.23 2.79 -3.37
CA SER A 183 -11.73 1.56 -4.00
C SER A 183 -11.08 0.30 -3.45
N ARG A 184 -9.77 0.36 -3.15
CA ARG A 184 -9.04 -0.76 -2.55
C ARG A 184 -9.47 -1.02 -1.11
N ILE A 185 -9.65 0.02 -0.31
CA ILE A 185 -10.15 -0.11 1.07
C ILE A 185 -11.52 -0.78 1.07
N LYS A 186 -12.43 -0.37 0.17
CA LYS A 186 -13.74 -1.03 0.02
C LYS A 186 -13.64 -2.50 -0.37
N MET A 187 -12.68 -2.87 -1.22
CA MET A 187 -12.43 -4.27 -1.56
C MET A 187 -11.91 -5.05 -0.34
N ILE A 188 -10.91 -4.50 0.35
CA ILE A 188 -10.33 -5.10 1.55
C ILE A 188 -11.39 -5.29 2.63
N GLU A 189 -12.21 -4.27 2.85
CA GLU A 189 -13.33 -4.32 3.79
C GLU A 189 -14.33 -5.42 3.41
N ARG A 190 -14.74 -5.46 2.13
CA ARG A 190 -15.67 -6.48 1.61
C ARG A 190 -15.11 -7.89 1.75
N ASP A 191 -13.86 -8.10 1.35
CA ASP A 191 -13.20 -9.40 1.47
C ASP A 191 -13.05 -9.82 2.93
N ARG A 192 -12.87 -8.86 3.84
CA ARG A 192 -12.79 -9.12 5.29
C ARG A 192 -14.13 -9.42 5.93
N LEU A 193 -15.19 -8.75 5.55
CA LEU A 193 -16.53 -9.12 6.02
C LEU A 193 -16.82 -10.60 5.72
N ILE A 194 -16.26 -11.11 4.62
CA ILE A 194 -16.32 -12.54 4.27
C ILE A 194 -15.33 -13.38 5.12
N LEU A 195 -14.21 -12.81 5.57
CA LEU A 195 -13.13 -13.55 6.27
C LEU A 195 -13.21 -13.51 7.80
N ASP A 196 -14.08 -12.70 8.39
CA ASP A 196 -14.09 -12.45 9.84
C ASP A 196 -15.24 -13.18 10.59
N PHE A 197 -16.18 -13.77 9.88
CA PHE A 197 -17.31 -14.47 10.53
C PHE A 197 -16.85 -15.64 11.39
N LYS A 198 -15.77 -16.32 11.01
CA LYS A 198 -15.21 -17.43 11.80
C LYS A 198 -14.67 -16.95 13.15
N SER A 199 -13.88 -15.89 13.16
CA SER A 199 -13.31 -15.29 14.37
C SER A 199 -14.41 -14.75 15.27
N ARG A 200 -15.36 -13.99 14.72
CA ARG A 200 -16.52 -13.46 15.48
C ARG A 200 -17.39 -14.56 16.08
N LEU A 201 -17.61 -15.64 15.32
CA LEU A 201 -18.36 -16.79 15.84
C LEU A 201 -17.57 -17.47 16.97
N GLN A 202 -16.27 -17.64 16.81
CA GLN A 202 -15.41 -18.24 17.82
C GLN A 202 -15.40 -17.40 19.10
N GLU A 203 -15.23 -16.10 19.02
CA GLU A 203 -15.27 -15.17 20.16
C GLU A 203 -16.62 -15.22 20.88
N LEU A 204 -17.73 -15.18 20.13
CA LEU A 204 -19.07 -15.25 20.69
C LEU A 204 -19.32 -16.58 21.43
N ILE A 205 -18.91 -17.70 20.82
CA ILE A 205 -19.13 -19.03 21.39
C ILE A 205 -18.20 -19.24 22.60
N GLN A 206 -16.95 -18.79 22.50
CA GLN A 206 -15.99 -18.95 23.59
C GLN A 206 -16.35 -18.08 24.79
N SER A 207 -16.82 -16.83 24.57
CA SER A 207 -17.22 -15.93 25.67
C SER A 207 -18.50 -16.36 26.38
N ARG A 208 -19.50 -16.91 25.64
CA ARG A 208 -20.79 -17.28 26.22
C ARG A 208 -20.89 -18.74 26.68
N TYR A 209 -20.25 -19.64 25.94
CA TYR A 209 -20.45 -21.08 26.11
C TYR A 209 -19.15 -21.85 26.39
N HIS A 210 -17.99 -21.19 26.34
CA HIS A 210 -16.66 -21.80 26.57
C HIS A 210 -16.32 -22.96 25.61
N PHE A 211 -16.85 -22.97 24.39
CA PHE A 211 -16.58 -23.95 23.36
C PHE A 211 -15.91 -23.34 22.14
N THR A 212 -15.34 -24.22 21.29
CA THR A 212 -14.77 -23.82 19.99
C THR A 212 -15.62 -24.40 18.87
N PRO A 213 -16.05 -23.61 17.87
CA PRO A 213 -16.76 -24.10 16.71
C PRO A 213 -15.87 -25.02 15.85
N SER A 214 -16.43 -26.12 15.34
CA SER A 214 -15.76 -27.01 14.36
C SER A 214 -16.40 -26.85 12.98
N TYR A 215 -15.59 -26.95 11.92
CA TYR A 215 -16.02 -26.79 10.54
C TYR A 215 -15.84 -28.08 9.78
N HIS A 216 -16.87 -28.52 9.09
CA HIS A 216 -16.90 -29.77 8.35
C HIS A 216 -17.28 -29.49 6.90
N LEU A 217 -16.47 -29.98 5.95
CA LEU A 217 -16.84 -30.00 4.53
C LEU A 217 -17.85 -31.11 4.34
N VAL A 218 -19.08 -30.75 4.00
CA VAL A 218 -20.19 -31.75 3.86
C VAL A 218 -20.47 -32.11 2.42
N GLN A 219 -20.10 -31.28 1.45
CA GLN A 219 -20.31 -31.53 0.03
C GLN A 219 -19.38 -30.74 -0.86
N THR A 220 -19.02 -31.29 -2.00
CA THR A 220 -18.38 -30.59 -3.11
C THR A 220 -19.19 -30.86 -4.38
N VAL A 221 -19.60 -29.82 -5.08
CA VAL A 221 -20.50 -29.89 -6.25
C VAL A 221 -19.86 -29.14 -7.41
N GLY A 222 -20.01 -29.69 -8.63
CA GLY A 222 -19.56 -29.08 -9.88
C GLY A 222 -18.25 -29.63 -10.44
N PRO A 223 -17.93 -29.29 -11.70
CA PRO A 223 -16.72 -29.73 -12.38
C PRO A 223 -15.47 -29.06 -11.76
N ASP A 224 -14.28 -29.62 -12.03
CA ASP A 224 -13.01 -29.19 -11.41
C ASP A 224 -12.72 -27.70 -11.54
N HIS A 225 -13.10 -27.09 -12.64
CA HIS A 225 -12.90 -25.66 -12.90
C HIS A 225 -13.99 -24.74 -12.30
N ALA A 226 -15.07 -25.31 -11.74
CA ALA A 226 -16.19 -24.58 -11.14
C ALA A 226 -16.72 -25.25 -9.88
N LYS A 227 -15.83 -25.83 -9.07
CA LYS A 227 -16.21 -26.49 -7.81
C LYS A 227 -16.84 -25.51 -6.83
N ILE A 228 -17.97 -25.92 -6.25
CA ILE A 228 -18.61 -25.25 -5.12
C ILE A 228 -18.46 -26.17 -3.91
N PHE A 229 -17.88 -25.61 -2.86
CA PHE A 229 -17.72 -26.26 -1.56
C PHE A 229 -18.90 -25.92 -0.66
N VAL A 230 -19.36 -26.88 0.10
CA VAL A 230 -20.43 -26.70 1.10
C VAL A 230 -19.87 -27.11 2.45
N SER A 231 -19.77 -26.15 3.37
CA SER A 231 -19.30 -26.37 4.74
C SER A 231 -20.42 -26.16 5.76
N GLU A 232 -20.30 -26.87 6.86
CA GLU A 232 -21.18 -26.77 8.02
C GLU A 232 -20.38 -26.47 9.26
N VAL A 233 -20.85 -25.52 10.07
CA VAL A 233 -20.24 -25.22 11.36
C VAL A 233 -21.06 -25.90 12.47
N ARG A 234 -20.36 -26.59 13.38
CA ARG A 234 -20.94 -27.32 14.50
C ARG A 234 -20.40 -26.81 15.83
N ILE A 235 -21.27 -26.81 16.82
CA ILE A 235 -20.92 -26.57 18.24
C ILE A 235 -21.38 -27.79 19.02
N ARG A 236 -20.44 -28.50 19.72
CA ARG A 236 -20.71 -29.78 20.40
C ARG A 236 -21.37 -30.80 19.47
N GLY A 237 -20.97 -30.87 18.20
CA GLY A 237 -21.57 -31.80 17.21
C GLY A 237 -22.90 -31.32 16.62
N ILE A 238 -23.56 -30.31 17.17
CA ILE A 238 -24.83 -29.76 16.69
C ILE A 238 -24.57 -28.82 15.51
N PRO A 239 -25.15 -29.04 14.33
CA PRO A 239 -24.98 -28.14 13.19
C PRO A 239 -25.80 -26.86 13.38
N ILE A 240 -25.15 -25.72 13.38
CA ILE A 240 -25.76 -24.40 13.61
C ILE A 240 -25.78 -23.51 12.37
N GLY A 241 -24.88 -23.74 11.44
CA GLY A 241 -24.80 -22.94 10.20
C GLY A 241 -24.26 -23.76 9.03
N ARG A 242 -24.71 -23.42 7.82
CA ARG A 242 -24.28 -24.04 6.56
C ARG A 242 -23.98 -22.94 5.55
N GLY A 243 -22.87 -23.05 4.82
CA GLY A 243 -22.42 -22.09 3.84
C GLY A 243 -21.89 -22.74 2.57
N LYS A 244 -21.96 -22.01 1.47
CA LYS A 244 -21.43 -22.40 0.16
C LYS A 244 -20.40 -21.37 -0.31
N GLY A 245 -19.35 -21.84 -0.99
CA GLY A 245 -18.32 -20.95 -1.53
C GLY A 245 -17.52 -21.62 -2.64
N ARG A 246 -16.76 -20.81 -3.38
CA ARG A 246 -15.85 -21.28 -4.44
C ARG A 246 -14.53 -21.85 -3.88
N SER A 247 -14.31 -21.71 -2.59
CA SER A 247 -13.22 -22.33 -1.86
C SER A 247 -13.72 -22.88 -0.53
N LYS A 248 -12.98 -23.83 0.09
CA LYS A 248 -13.29 -24.34 1.43
C LYS A 248 -13.38 -23.20 2.43
N LYS A 249 -12.43 -22.23 2.38
CA LYS A 249 -12.37 -21.08 3.26
C LYS A 249 -13.62 -20.18 3.13
N GLU A 250 -14.07 -19.91 1.93
CA GLU A 250 -15.28 -19.13 1.67
C GLU A 250 -16.54 -19.85 2.18
N ALA A 251 -16.66 -21.15 1.94
CA ALA A 251 -17.78 -21.96 2.42
C ALA A 251 -17.84 -21.99 3.96
N GLU A 252 -16.71 -22.09 4.65
CA GLU A 252 -16.62 -22.05 6.11
C GLU A 252 -17.00 -20.68 6.67
N GLN A 253 -16.61 -19.57 6.01
CA GLN A 253 -16.99 -18.21 6.41
C GLN A 253 -18.51 -18.00 6.25
N GLU A 254 -19.11 -18.43 5.16
CA GLU A 254 -20.55 -18.34 4.97
C GLU A 254 -21.31 -19.25 5.96
N ALA A 255 -20.76 -20.40 6.35
CA ALA A 255 -21.32 -21.23 7.42
C ALA A 255 -21.28 -20.49 8.77
N ALA A 256 -20.15 -19.84 9.10
CA ALA A 256 -20.02 -19.02 10.31
C ALA A 256 -21.00 -17.86 10.31
N ARG A 257 -21.16 -17.16 9.18
CA ARG A 257 -22.13 -16.07 9.00
C ARG A 257 -23.56 -16.51 9.27
N ALA A 258 -23.94 -17.68 8.71
CA ALA A 258 -25.27 -18.24 8.93
C ALA A 258 -25.50 -18.59 10.41
N ALA A 259 -24.50 -19.14 11.08
CA ALA A 259 -24.54 -19.46 12.51
C ALA A 259 -24.67 -18.20 13.37
N LEU A 260 -23.86 -17.18 13.15
CA LEU A 260 -23.93 -15.89 13.85
C LEU A 260 -25.32 -15.27 13.74
N ARG A 261 -25.90 -15.26 12.53
CA ARG A 261 -27.24 -14.72 12.31
C ARG A 261 -28.30 -15.44 13.14
N LYS A 262 -28.21 -16.78 13.26
CA LYS A 262 -29.15 -17.58 14.06
C LYS A 262 -28.99 -17.33 15.55
N LEU A 263 -27.76 -17.26 16.03
CA LEU A 263 -27.44 -17.02 17.44
C LEU A 263 -27.86 -15.61 17.89
N LEU A 264 -27.59 -14.59 17.06
CA LEU A 264 -27.99 -13.19 17.37
C LEU A 264 -29.51 -12.99 17.32
N LYS A 265 -30.22 -13.77 16.51
CA LYS A 265 -31.71 -13.76 16.47
C LYS A 265 -32.35 -14.64 17.53
N GLY A 266 -31.60 -15.36 18.33
CA GLY A 266 -32.13 -16.28 19.34
C GLY A 266 -32.85 -17.50 18.76
N THR A 267 -32.67 -17.79 17.45
CA THR A 267 -33.34 -18.91 16.77
C THR A 267 -32.67 -20.27 17.03
N VAL A 268 -31.52 -20.28 17.65
CA VAL A 268 -30.81 -21.49 18.11
C VAL A 268 -30.37 -21.24 19.54
N GLN A 269 -30.84 -22.07 20.46
CA GLN A 269 -30.34 -22.17 21.82
C GLN A 269 -29.34 -23.32 21.86
N LEU A 270 -28.14 -23.03 22.32
CA LEU A 270 -27.13 -24.05 22.57
C LEU A 270 -27.34 -24.59 24.00
N PRO A 271 -27.16 -25.89 24.24
CA PRO A 271 -27.26 -26.41 25.60
C PRO A 271 -26.24 -25.71 26.51
N GLU A 272 -26.77 -25.11 27.56
CA GLU A 272 -25.97 -24.68 28.71
C GLU A 272 -25.30 -25.90 29.33
N ARG A 273 -24.23 -25.73 30.07
CA ARG A 273 -23.42 -26.82 30.63
C ARG A 273 -24.20 -27.97 31.22
#